data_2add75b561fa322ef1cbfb44a4ce6969
#
_entry.id   2add75b561fa322ef1cbfb44a4ce6969
#
_cell.length_a   1.000
_cell.length_b   1.000
_cell.length_c   1.000
_cell.angle_alpha   90.00
_cell.angle_beta   90.00
_cell.angle_gamma   90.00
#
_symmetry.space_group_name_H-M   'P 1'
#
loop_
_entity.id
_entity.type
_entity.pdbx_description
1 polymer ?
#
loop_
_entity_poly.entity_id
_entity_poly.type
_entity_poly.pdbx_seq_one_letter_code
_entity_poly.pdbx_strand_id
1 'polypeptide(L)'
;VKPYYLQEGYYDFLEKMHQWYADGIIHKENYSWDTNTVKQYLASGRVAASAAYSTDLCNQYINLRANVPEAKWWASVNGMTRNGELCETQIKAESGAMLFNAKSSDETIRAYLKVLEFLFSDWGNNYSSQCGPQGIYWDYDVENYGEEAKTLHIVKALDYEAKGYPKYSKDFWYSIGLPMESDCVMYDADGVQNMQNEWIRHQGDTFAAKAPFDININYNTKEMTENVMSYNDIQTKVEEDIMSFFNGQKELTKENWDKFVQELYGIGMQEYCEELTRQYKDAKGLD
;
A
#
# COMPACT_ATOMS: atom_id res chain seq x y z
N VAL A 1 11.65 0.28 22.44
CA VAL A 1 10.76 -0.17 21.35
C VAL A 1 10.67 -1.68 21.37
N LYS A 2 9.48 -2.22 21.05
CA LYS A 2 9.26 -3.67 20.98
C LYS A 2 8.63 -4.02 19.62
N PRO A 3 8.98 -5.14 19.00
CA PRO A 3 8.33 -5.60 17.79
C PRO A 3 6.84 -5.90 18.03
N TYR A 4 6.05 -5.90 16.93
CA TYR A 4 4.58 -6.00 16.99
C TYR A 4 4.09 -7.27 17.70
N TYR A 5 4.78 -8.38 17.53
CA TYR A 5 4.41 -9.66 18.15
C TYR A 5 4.68 -9.74 19.67
N LEU A 6 5.39 -8.76 20.25
CA LEU A 6 5.55 -8.60 21.70
C LEU A 6 4.64 -7.50 22.29
N GLN A 7 3.75 -6.92 21.48
CA GLN A 7 2.80 -5.91 21.93
C GLN A 7 1.62 -6.56 22.67
N GLU A 8 1.05 -5.80 23.60
CA GLU A 8 -0.19 -6.20 24.25
C GLU A 8 -1.30 -6.39 23.22
N GLY A 9 -2.06 -7.48 23.37
CA GLY A 9 -3.15 -7.84 22.46
C GLY A 9 -2.73 -8.62 21.22
N TYR A 10 -1.43 -8.83 20.94
CA TYR A 10 -1.04 -9.63 19.78
C TYR A 10 -1.42 -11.10 19.91
N TYR A 11 -1.34 -11.67 21.12
CA TYR A 11 -1.83 -13.03 21.40
C TYR A 11 -3.33 -13.15 21.04
N ASP A 12 -4.16 -12.25 21.52
CA ASP A 12 -5.60 -12.25 21.26
C ASP A 12 -5.91 -12.10 19.77
N PHE A 13 -5.13 -11.27 19.07
CA PHE A 13 -5.21 -11.15 17.60
C PHE A 13 -4.87 -12.48 16.92
N LEU A 14 -3.78 -13.12 17.30
CA LEU A 14 -3.35 -14.39 16.72
C LEU A 14 -4.35 -15.52 17.03
N GLU A 15 -4.92 -15.56 18.23
CA GLU A 15 -5.99 -16.49 18.62
C GLU A 15 -7.21 -16.33 17.71
N LYS A 16 -7.61 -15.08 17.44
CA LYS A 16 -8.72 -14.79 16.52
C LYS A 16 -8.42 -15.21 15.09
N MET A 17 -7.22 -14.94 14.61
CA MET A 17 -6.78 -15.36 13.27
C MET A 17 -6.70 -16.88 13.15
N HIS A 18 -6.17 -17.57 14.17
CA HIS A 18 -6.18 -19.03 14.24
C HIS A 18 -7.61 -19.61 14.18
N GLN A 19 -8.55 -19.03 14.95
CA GLN A 19 -9.95 -19.43 14.92
C GLN A 19 -10.55 -19.27 13.51
N TRP A 20 -10.34 -18.15 12.86
CA TRP A 20 -10.83 -17.92 11.50
C TRP A 20 -10.22 -18.89 10.47
N TYR A 21 -8.94 -19.25 10.67
CA TYR A 21 -8.29 -20.26 9.86
C TYR A 21 -8.89 -21.67 10.12
N ALA A 22 -9.12 -22.03 11.39
CA ALA A 22 -9.74 -23.28 11.78
C ALA A 22 -11.16 -23.42 11.22
N ASP A 23 -11.96 -22.34 11.28
CA ASP A 23 -13.33 -22.26 10.79
C ASP A 23 -13.41 -22.21 9.25
N GLY A 24 -12.29 -22.07 8.55
CA GLY A 24 -12.23 -21.96 7.09
C GLY A 24 -12.67 -20.61 6.53
N ILE A 25 -12.79 -19.57 7.38
CA ILE A 25 -13.00 -18.19 6.96
C ILE A 25 -11.75 -17.71 6.21
N ILE A 26 -10.56 -18.03 6.72
CA ILE A 26 -9.30 -17.84 6.02
C ILE A 26 -9.01 -19.13 5.25
N HIS A 27 -8.77 -19.02 3.95
CA HIS A 27 -8.47 -20.18 3.11
C HIS A 27 -7.20 -20.90 3.60
N LYS A 28 -7.25 -22.24 3.61
CA LYS A 28 -6.16 -23.07 4.18
C LYS A 28 -4.80 -22.88 3.51
N GLU A 29 -4.81 -22.49 2.25
CA GLU A 29 -3.59 -22.25 1.47
C GLU A 29 -3.24 -20.76 1.31
N ASN A 30 -3.99 -19.85 1.97
CA ASN A 30 -3.83 -18.41 1.81
C ASN A 30 -2.38 -17.92 2.02
N TYR A 31 -1.67 -18.52 2.97
CA TYR A 31 -0.28 -18.16 3.30
C TYR A 31 0.74 -18.55 2.20
N SER A 32 0.37 -19.44 1.29
CA SER A 32 1.22 -19.88 0.17
C SER A 32 0.86 -19.23 -1.16
N TRP A 33 -0.19 -18.39 -1.19
CA TRP A 33 -0.65 -17.78 -2.42
C TRP A 33 0.27 -16.64 -2.85
N ASP A 34 0.60 -16.64 -4.13
CA ASP A 34 1.17 -15.48 -4.79
C ASP A 34 0.09 -14.44 -5.16
N THR A 35 0.52 -13.26 -5.55
CA THR A 35 -0.37 -12.16 -5.96
C THR A 35 -1.32 -12.56 -7.09
N ASN A 36 -0.87 -13.38 -8.05
CA ASN A 36 -1.70 -13.80 -9.18
C ASN A 36 -2.82 -14.74 -8.73
N THR A 37 -2.52 -15.65 -7.83
CA THR A 37 -3.50 -16.56 -7.22
C THR A 37 -4.56 -15.77 -6.47
N VAL A 38 -4.18 -14.78 -5.66
CA VAL A 38 -5.14 -13.88 -4.97
C VAL A 38 -6.03 -13.17 -5.98
N LYS A 39 -5.47 -12.60 -7.05
CA LYS A 39 -6.24 -11.92 -8.12
C LYS A 39 -7.25 -12.86 -8.80
N GLN A 40 -6.87 -14.11 -9.07
CA GLN A 40 -7.79 -15.11 -9.66
C GLN A 40 -8.96 -15.44 -8.72
N TYR A 41 -8.70 -15.61 -7.42
CA TYR A 41 -9.76 -15.86 -6.44
C TYR A 41 -10.70 -14.66 -6.31
N LEU A 42 -10.19 -13.43 -6.29
CA LEU A 42 -11.00 -12.21 -6.30
C LEU A 42 -11.89 -12.13 -7.55
N ALA A 43 -11.29 -12.31 -8.74
CA ALA A 43 -12.01 -12.25 -10.02
C ALA A 43 -13.05 -13.36 -10.22
N SER A 44 -12.93 -14.46 -9.49
CA SER A 44 -13.90 -15.58 -9.54
C SER A 44 -15.05 -15.47 -8.52
N GLY A 45 -15.07 -14.40 -7.70
CA GLY A 45 -16.11 -14.21 -6.67
C GLY A 45 -16.01 -15.17 -5.49
N ARG A 46 -14.85 -15.79 -5.29
CA ARG A 46 -14.62 -16.78 -4.20
C ARG A 46 -14.09 -16.14 -2.91
N VAL A 47 -13.86 -14.83 -2.91
CA VAL A 47 -13.37 -14.07 -1.75
C VAL A 47 -14.42 -13.05 -1.36
N ALA A 48 -14.87 -13.11 -0.12
CA ALA A 48 -15.87 -12.19 0.42
C ALA A 48 -15.27 -10.85 0.89
N ALA A 49 -14.01 -10.83 1.31
CA ALA A 49 -13.31 -9.63 1.76
C ALA A 49 -11.82 -9.75 1.47
N SER A 50 -11.21 -8.65 1.08
CA SER A 50 -9.76 -8.54 0.86
C SER A 50 -9.29 -7.12 1.12
N ALA A 51 -8.04 -6.99 1.56
CA ALA A 51 -7.33 -5.72 1.59
C ALA A 51 -6.32 -5.69 0.44
N ALA A 52 -6.34 -4.64 -0.36
CA ALA A 52 -5.41 -4.44 -1.46
C ALA A 52 -5.32 -2.94 -1.81
N TYR A 53 -4.38 -2.58 -2.66
CA TYR A 53 -4.36 -1.23 -3.24
C TYR A 53 -5.64 -0.96 -4.03
N SER A 54 -6.14 0.27 -3.98
CA SER A 54 -7.38 0.67 -4.67
C SER A 54 -7.40 0.32 -6.15
N THR A 55 -6.27 0.51 -6.84
CA THR A 55 -6.11 0.16 -8.27
C THR A 55 -6.29 -1.33 -8.52
N ASP A 56 -5.68 -2.17 -7.69
CA ASP A 56 -5.82 -3.63 -7.81
C ASP A 56 -7.25 -4.07 -7.54
N LEU A 57 -7.91 -3.52 -6.51
CA LEU A 57 -9.31 -3.82 -6.21
C LEU A 57 -10.23 -3.45 -7.38
N CYS A 58 -10.07 -2.24 -7.97
CA CYS A 58 -10.85 -1.82 -9.11
C CYS A 58 -10.69 -2.75 -10.32
N ASN A 59 -9.44 -3.11 -10.66
CA ASN A 59 -9.18 -4.05 -11.76
C ASN A 59 -9.79 -5.44 -11.50
N GLN A 60 -9.71 -5.93 -10.26
CA GLN A 60 -10.32 -7.22 -9.92
C GLN A 60 -11.84 -7.14 -9.89
N TYR A 61 -12.43 -5.99 -9.58
CA TYR A 61 -13.88 -5.79 -9.66
C TYR A 61 -14.38 -5.82 -11.11
N ILE A 62 -13.64 -5.22 -12.06
CA ILE A 62 -13.94 -5.34 -13.49
C ILE A 62 -13.94 -6.81 -13.91
N ASN A 63 -12.88 -7.54 -13.57
CA ASN A 63 -12.75 -8.96 -13.90
C ASN A 63 -13.84 -9.81 -13.23
N LEU A 64 -14.21 -9.50 -12.00
CA LEU A 64 -15.30 -10.17 -11.30
C LEU A 64 -16.63 -9.97 -12.04
N ARG A 65 -16.96 -8.73 -12.42
CA ARG A 65 -18.22 -8.45 -13.12
C ARG A 65 -18.29 -9.05 -14.52
N ALA A 66 -17.15 -9.27 -15.16
CA ALA A 66 -17.10 -10.01 -16.43
C ALA A 66 -17.51 -11.48 -16.23
N ASN A 67 -17.22 -12.08 -15.07
CA ASN A 67 -17.58 -13.46 -14.75
C ASN A 67 -18.90 -13.59 -13.98
N VAL A 68 -19.24 -12.59 -13.17
CA VAL A 68 -20.43 -12.55 -12.28
C VAL A 68 -21.05 -11.16 -12.40
N PRO A 69 -21.89 -10.90 -13.43
CA PRO A 69 -22.39 -9.55 -13.74
C PRO A 69 -23.18 -8.88 -12.60
N GLU A 70 -23.83 -9.66 -11.74
CA GLU A 70 -24.58 -9.17 -10.60
C GLU A 70 -23.71 -8.87 -9.36
N ALA A 71 -22.43 -9.18 -9.40
CA ALA A 71 -21.54 -8.97 -8.26
C ALA A 71 -21.45 -7.48 -7.89
N LYS A 72 -21.48 -7.22 -6.59
CA LYS A 72 -21.30 -5.88 -6.01
C LYS A 72 -20.27 -5.93 -4.90
N TRP A 73 -19.24 -5.10 -5.02
CA TRP A 73 -18.28 -4.87 -3.96
C TRP A 73 -18.54 -3.55 -3.26
N TRP A 74 -18.24 -3.53 -1.99
CA TRP A 74 -18.28 -2.33 -1.15
C TRP A 74 -16.86 -2.08 -0.66
N ALA A 75 -16.34 -0.88 -0.92
CA ALA A 75 -15.09 -0.46 -0.32
C ALA A 75 -15.37 0.14 1.07
N SER A 76 -14.56 -0.23 2.06
CA SER A 76 -14.49 0.54 3.28
C SER A 76 -13.68 1.80 2.99
N VAL A 77 -14.35 2.93 2.97
CA VAL A 77 -13.72 4.25 2.75
C VAL A 77 -13.31 4.91 4.07
N ASN A 78 -13.75 4.36 5.19
CA ASN A 78 -13.35 4.82 6.51
C ASN A 78 -12.22 3.92 7.02
N GLY A 79 -11.17 4.52 7.56
CA GLY A 79 -10.09 3.78 8.20
C GLY A 79 -10.62 2.83 9.27
N MET A 80 -9.89 1.77 9.54
CA MET A 80 -10.23 0.86 10.63
C MET A 80 -10.14 1.59 11.97
N THR A 81 -11.18 1.45 12.78
CA THR A 81 -11.22 2.09 14.10
C THR A 81 -11.27 1.06 15.21
N ARG A 82 -10.62 1.36 16.31
CA ARG A 82 -10.77 0.64 17.57
C ARG A 82 -11.43 1.58 18.57
N ASN A 83 -12.62 1.21 19.07
CA ASN A 83 -13.39 2.05 20.00
C ASN A 83 -13.70 3.48 19.49
N GLY A 84 -13.83 3.64 18.18
CA GLY A 84 -14.07 4.94 17.55
C GLY A 84 -12.82 5.78 17.28
N GLU A 85 -11.63 5.29 17.64
CA GLU A 85 -10.36 5.93 17.34
C GLU A 85 -9.78 5.36 16.04
N LEU A 86 -9.24 6.22 15.19
CA LEU A 86 -8.59 5.81 13.94
C LEU A 86 -7.31 5.02 14.25
N CYS A 87 -7.23 3.78 13.73
CA CYS A 87 -6.10 2.88 13.95
C CYS A 87 -5.14 2.82 12.76
N GLU A 88 -5.43 3.50 11.67
CA GLU A 88 -4.54 3.55 10.52
C GLU A 88 -3.45 4.59 10.71
N THR A 89 -2.23 4.22 10.34
CA THR A 89 -1.12 5.15 10.27
C THR A 89 -1.23 5.94 8.97
N GLN A 90 -1.16 7.24 9.07
CA GLN A 90 -1.05 8.08 7.89
C GLN A 90 0.29 7.79 7.20
N ILE A 91 0.23 7.33 5.96
CA ILE A 91 1.43 7.21 5.13
C ILE A 91 1.86 8.64 4.78
N LYS A 92 3.06 9.05 5.20
CA LYS A 92 3.62 10.32 4.72
C LYS A 92 3.80 10.23 3.21
N ALA A 93 3.53 11.32 2.51
CA ALA A 93 3.68 11.45 1.07
C ALA A 93 5.13 11.25 0.55
N GLU A 94 6.06 10.99 1.42
CA GLU A 94 7.49 10.78 1.12
C GLU A 94 7.77 9.28 0.88
N SER A 95 7.08 8.68 -0.06
CA SER A 95 7.42 7.33 -0.50
C SER A 95 8.15 7.38 -1.83
N GLY A 96 9.45 7.23 -1.78
CA GLY A 96 10.30 7.22 -2.95
C GLY A 96 11.41 8.28 -2.88
N ALA A 97 12.54 7.91 -3.40
CA ALA A 97 13.68 8.81 -3.52
C ALA A 97 14.29 8.66 -4.91
N MET A 98 14.65 9.80 -5.50
CA MET A 98 15.42 9.81 -6.72
C MET A 98 16.90 9.90 -6.36
N LEU A 99 17.68 9.00 -6.89
CA LEU A 99 19.12 8.95 -6.67
C LEU A 99 19.86 9.28 -7.97
N PHE A 100 20.76 10.23 -7.90
CA PHE A 100 21.69 10.49 -8.99
C PHE A 100 22.98 9.70 -8.76
N ASN A 101 23.53 9.16 -9.84
CA ASN A 101 24.87 8.57 -9.77
C ASN A 101 25.87 9.68 -9.43
N ALA A 102 26.75 9.43 -8.44
CA ALA A 102 27.77 10.41 -8.02
C ALA A 102 28.76 10.81 -9.15
N LYS A 103 28.79 10.05 -10.25
CA LYS A 103 29.60 10.34 -11.45
C LYS A 103 28.82 11.10 -12.52
N SER A 104 27.55 11.42 -12.30
CA SER A 104 26.77 12.21 -13.25
C SER A 104 27.32 13.64 -13.31
N SER A 105 27.35 14.22 -14.51
CA SER A 105 27.74 15.62 -14.65
C SER A 105 26.67 16.56 -14.10
N ASP A 106 27.07 17.72 -13.63
CA ASP A 106 26.15 18.77 -13.19
C ASP A 106 25.14 19.15 -14.28
N GLU A 107 25.56 19.15 -15.54
CA GLU A 107 24.69 19.42 -16.68
C GLU A 107 23.58 18.38 -16.81
N THR A 108 23.91 17.10 -16.67
CA THR A 108 22.93 16.01 -16.69
C THR A 108 21.96 16.13 -15.54
N ILE A 109 22.46 16.41 -14.32
CA ILE A 109 21.62 16.57 -13.13
C ILE A 109 20.68 17.78 -13.31
N ARG A 110 21.19 18.92 -13.78
CA ARG A 110 20.39 20.13 -14.02
C ARG A 110 19.33 19.92 -15.11
N ALA A 111 19.67 19.23 -16.18
CA ALA A 111 18.71 18.91 -17.24
C ALA A 111 17.56 18.06 -16.70
N TYR A 112 17.89 17.07 -15.88
CA TYR A 112 16.90 16.21 -15.25
C TYR A 112 16.02 16.94 -14.23
N LEU A 113 16.61 17.82 -13.41
CA LEU A 113 15.86 18.66 -12.46
C LEU A 113 14.86 19.58 -13.16
N LYS A 114 15.18 20.09 -14.35
CA LYS A 114 14.21 20.88 -15.15
C LYS A 114 13.02 20.03 -15.64
N VAL A 115 13.25 18.78 -16.01
CA VAL A 115 12.15 17.87 -16.34
C VAL A 115 11.28 17.63 -15.12
N LEU A 116 11.88 17.41 -13.96
CA LEU A 116 11.13 17.25 -12.72
C LEU A 116 10.35 18.51 -12.35
N GLU A 117 10.95 19.69 -12.45
CA GLU A 117 10.27 20.95 -12.19
C GLU A 117 9.00 21.11 -13.05
N PHE A 118 9.08 20.73 -14.33
CA PHE A 118 7.90 20.69 -15.19
C PHE A 118 6.88 19.66 -14.71
N LEU A 119 7.30 18.44 -14.41
CA LEU A 119 6.43 17.35 -14.00
C LEU A 119 5.77 17.58 -12.63
N PHE A 120 6.43 18.36 -11.76
CA PHE A 120 5.84 18.79 -10.47
C PHE A 120 5.02 20.08 -10.58
N SER A 121 4.93 20.70 -11.76
CA SER A 121 3.97 21.77 -11.98
C SER A 121 2.54 21.21 -12.07
N ASP A 122 1.55 22.06 -11.81
CA ASP A 122 0.14 21.66 -11.90
C ASP A 122 -0.20 21.01 -13.24
N TRP A 123 0.30 21.61 -14.33
CA TRP A 123 0.10 21.07 -15.67
C TRP A 123 0.82 19.72 -15.87
N GLY A 124 2.08 19.63 -15.49
CA GLY A 124 2.89 18.43 -15.69
C GLY A 124 2.39 17.26 -14.85
N ASN A 125 2.03 17.50 -13.59
CA ASN A 125 1.55 16.47 -12.68
C ASN A 125 0.13 15.98 -13.06
N ASN A 126 -0.82 16.90 -13.17
CA ASN A 126 -2.22 16.51 -13.31
C ASN A 126 -2.57 15.99 -14.70
N TYR A 127 -1.88 16.45 -15.73
CA TYR A 127 -2.28 16.14 -17.10
C TYR A 127 -1.24 15.33 -17.86
N SER A 128 -0.04 15.88 -17.96
CA SER A 128 1.00 15.31 -18.82
C SER A 128 1.51 13.96 -18.33
N SER A 129 1.68 13.81 -17.02
CA SER A 129 2.22 12.57 -16.44
C SER A 129 1.18 11.47 -16.34
N GLN A 130 -0.07 11.79 -16.04
CA GLN A 130 -1.11 10.80 -15.79
C GLN A 130 -1.92 10.43 -17.04
N CYS A 131 -2.27 11.42 -17.84
CA CYS A 131 -3.20 11.25 -18.95
C CYS A 131 -2.55 11.41 -20.33
N GLY A 132 -1.29 11.85 -20.38
CA GLY A 132 -0.61 12.21 -21.62
C GLY A 132 -1.00 13.60 -22.15
N PRO A 133 -0.54 13.98 -23.34
CA PRO A 133 -0.88 15.27 -23.96
C PRO A 133 -2.38 15.44 -24.23
N GLN A 134 -2.93 16.57 -23.77
CA GLN A 134 -4.31 16.98 -24.06
C GLN A 134 -4.54 17.13 -25.56
N GLY A 135 -5.72 16.82 -26.03
CA GLY A 135 -6.10 16.84 -27.45
C GLY A 135 -5.63 15.65 -28.26
N ILE A 136 -4.72 14.83 -27.69
CA ILE A 136 -4.25 13.58 -28.28
C ILE A 136 -4.85 12.38 -27.55
N TYR A 137 -4.58 12.27 -26.26
CA TYR A 137 -5.01 11.14 -25.44
C TYR A 137 -6.26 11.41 -24.61
N TRP A 138 -6.52 12.66 -24.30
CA TRP A 138 -7.66 13.08 -23.49
C TRP A 138 -8.07 14.52 -23.80
N ASP A 139 -9.30 14.87 -23.41
CA ASP A 139 -9.79 16.24 -23.32
C ASP A 139 -10.85 16.34 -22.21
N TYR A 140 -11.23 17.56 -21.82
CA TYR A 140 -12.33 17.74 -20.88
C TYR A 140 -13.64 17.19 -21.42
N ASP A 141 -14.40 16.48 -20.60
CA ASP A 141 -15.68 15.91 -20.98
C ASP A 141 -16.82 16.96 -20.93
N VAL A 142 -16.63 18.03 -21.67
CA VAL A 142 -17.63 19.12 -21.77
C VAL A 142 -18.94 18.68 -22.39
N GLU A 143 -18.94 17.59 -23.15
CA GLU A 143 -20.14 17.04 -23.80
C GLU A 143 -21.13 16.50 -22.77
N ASN A 144 -20.64 15.82 -21.73
CA ASN A 144 -21.49 15.22 -20.71
C ASN A 144 -21.67 16.13 -19.47
N TYR A 145 -20.68 16.98 -19.16
CA TYR A 145 -20.63 17.76 -17.91
C TYR A 145 -20.58 19.28 -18.13
N GLY A 146 -20.65 19.76 -19.38
CA GLY A 146 -20.58 21.20 -19.68
C GLY A 146 -19.25 21.83 -19.25
N GLU A 147 -19.25 23.14 -19.01
CA GLU A 147 -18.05 23.87 -18.54
C GLU A 147 -17.59 23.44 -17.14
N GLU A 148 -18.46 22.79 -16.38
CA GLU A 148 -18.15 22.25 -15.06
C GLU A 148 -17.07 21.16 -15.14
N ALA A 149 -16.96 20.45 -16.28
CA ALA A 149 -15.89 19.50 -16.51
C ALA A 149 -14.48 20.10 -16.34
N LYS A 150 -14.29 21.36 -16.71
CA LYS A 150 -13.00 22.05 -16.57
C LYS A 150 -12.70 22.41 -15.12
N THR A 151 -13.73 22.81 -14.38
CA THR A 151 -13.59 23.20 -12.96
C THR A 151 -13.40 21.99 -12.08
N LEU A 152 -14.06 20.88 -12.38
CA LEU A 152 -13.99 19.62 -11.64
C LEU A 152 -12.93 18.66 -12.19
N HIS A 153 -12.17 19.09 -13.21
CA HIS A 153 -11.14 18.28 -13.87
C HIS A 153 -11.65 16.91 -14.38
N ILE A 154 -12.88 16.89 -14.91
CA ILE A 154 -13.48 15.68 -15.48
C ILE A 154 -13.01 15.56 -16.93
N VAL A 155 -12.31 14.47 -17.23
CA VAL A 155 -11.71 14.25 -18.54
C VAL A 155 -12.22 12.96 -19.19
N LYS A 156 -12.30 12.94 -20.52
CA LYS A 156 -12.58 11.75 -21.30
C LYS A 156 -11.36 11.34 -22.13
N ALA A 157 -11.17 10.03 -22.29
CA ALA A 157 -10.17 9.50 -23.19
C ALA A 157 -10.54 9.80 -24.65
N LEU A 158 -9.54 10.09 -25.46
CA LEU A 158 -9.66 10.25 -26.91
C LEU A 158 -9.16 9.00 -27.64
N ASP A 159 -9.71 8.75 -28.82
CA ASP A 159 -9.22 7.69 -29.68
C ASP A 159 -7.90 8.13 -30.36
N TYR A 160 -6.80 7.88 -29.64
CA TYR A 160 -5.45 8.21 -30.08
C TYR A 160 -4.97 7.27 -31.21
N GLU A 161 -5.49 6.03 -31.27
CA GLU A 161 -5.12 5.05 -32.29
C GLU A 161 -5.66 5.47 -33.66
N ALA A 162 -6.92 5.93 -33.72
CA ALA A 162 -7.49 6.49 -34.94
C ALA A 162 -6.72 7.72 -35.44
N LYS A 163 -6.03 8.44 -34.56
CA LYS A 163 -5.16 9.58 -34.92
C LYS A 163 -3.72 9.16 -35.23
N GLY A 164 -3.38 7.87 -35.20
CA GLY A 164 -2.07 7.35 -35.53
C GLY A 164 -1.02 7.51 -34.43
N TYR A 165 -1.43 7.79 -33.19
CA TYR A 165 -0.53 7.89 -32.05
C TYR A 165 -0.35 6.55 -31.35
N PRO A 166 0.86 6.26 -30.79
CA PRO A 166 1.09 5.06 -30.01
C PRO A 166 0.34 5.11 -28.69
N LYS A 167 0.12 3.95 -28.08
CA LYS A 167 -0.44 3.86 -26.72
C LYS A 167 0.44 4.66 -25.74
N TYR A 168 -0.18 5.54 -24.99
CA TYR A 168 0.51 6.26 -23.92
C TYR A 168 0.78 5.31 -22.76
N SER A 169 2.03 5.25 -22.30
CA SER A 169 2.41 4.49 -21.11
C SER A 169 2.80 5.43 -19.98
N LYS A 170 2.02 5.40 -18.91
CA LYS A 170 2.34 6.12 -17.68
C LYS A 170 3.38 5.41 -16.81
N ASP A 171 3.76 4.19 -17.17
CA ASP A 171 4.69 3.37 -16.36
C ASP A 171 6.08 4.02 -16.21
N PHE A 172 6.49 4.79 -17.23
CA PHE A 172 7.72 5.56 -17.16
C PHE A 172 7.72 6.57 -15.99
N TRP A 173 6.59 7.24 -15.77
CA TRP A 173 6.44 8.26 -14.74
C TRP A 173 6.44 7.69 -13.33
N TYR A 174 5.87 6.50 -13.15
CA TYR A 174 5.99 5.75 -11.89
C TYR A 174 7.44 5.48 -11.52
N SER A 175 8.27 5.15 -12.51
CA SER A 175 9.67 4.82 -12.30
C SER A 175 10.52 5.99 -11.83
N ILE A 176 10.07 7.23 -12.01
CA ILE A 176 10.81 8.44 -11.62
C ILE A 176 10.28 9.08 -10.32
N GLY A 177 9.37 8.41 -9.63
CA GLY A 177 8.93 8.82 -8.29
C GLY A 177 8.09 10.10 -8.25
N LEU A 178 7.29 10.35 -9.29
CA LEU A 178 6.37 11.49 -9.30
C LEU A 178 5.25 11.33 -8.28
N PRO A 179 4.73 12.44 -7.73
CA PRO A 179 3.52 12.40 -6.95
C PRO A 179 2.38 11.83 -7.80
N MET A 180 1.66 10.88 -7.21
CA MET A 180 0.58 10.13 -7.87
C MET A 180 -0.78 10.82 -7.75
N GLU A 181 -0.85 11.92 -7.04
CA GLU A 181 -2.07 12.69 -6.87
C GLU A 181 -2.35 13.49 -8.14
N SER A 182 -3.38 13.08 -8.87
CA SER A 182 -3.91 13.81 -9.99
C SER A 182 -5.32 14.28 -9.66
N ASP A 183 -5.59 15.55 -9.87
CA ASP A 183 -6.95 16.10 -9.80
C ASP A 183 -7.81 15.66 -10.99
N CYS A 184 -7.19 15.03 -12.00
CA CYS A 184 -7.91 14.51 -13.16
C CYS A 184 -8.75 13.30 -12.79
N VAL A 185 -10.04 13.39 -13.11
CA VAL A 185 -11.00 12.31 -12.95
C VAL A 185 -11.33 11.76 -14.33
N MET A 186 -10.82 10.55 -14.63
CA MET A 186 -11.24 9.83 -15.83
C MET A 186 -12.46 8.97 -15.53
N TYR A 187 -13.54 9.19 -16.25
CA TYR A 187 -14.71 8.33 -16.24
C TYR A 187 -14.59 7.36 -17.40
N ASP A 188 -14.49 6.08 -17.11
CA ASP A 188 -14.70 5.06 -18.13
C ASP A 188 -16.19 4.77 -18.32
N ALA A 189 -16.54 4.08 -19.41
CA ALA A 189 -17.92 3.74 -19.72
C ALA A 189 -18.62 2.91 -18.64
N ASP A 190 -17.86 2.21 -17.79
CA ASP A 190 -18.36 1.35 -16.72
C ASP A 190 -18.33 2.03 -15.34
N GLY A 191 -17.82 3.25 -15.26
CA GLY A 191 -17.74 4.01 -14.01
C GLY A 191 -16.74 3.49 -12.98
N VAL A 192 -15.85 2.56 -13.35
CA VAL A 192 -14.90 1.92 -12.44
C VAL A 192 -13.78 2.87 -12.03
N GLN A 193 -13.28 3.65 -12.96
CA GLN A 193 -12.30 4.68 -12.68
C GLN A 193 -12.87 5.75 -11.75
N ASN A 194 -14.15 6.08 -11.92
CA ASN A 194 -14.87 6.98 -11.02
C ASN A 194 -14.90 6.42 -9.58
N MET A 195 -15.20 5.14 -9.43
CA MET A 195 -15.20 4.49 -8.12
C MET A 195 -13.84 4.60 -7.42
N GLN A 196 -12.73 4.41 -8.14
CA GLN A 196 -11.39 4.56 -7.58
C GLN A 196 -11.14 6.01 -7.12
N ASN A 197 -11.52 6.99 -7.94
CA ASN A 197 -11.34 8.40 -7.63
C ASN A 197 -12.23 8.84 -6.45
N GLU A 198 -13.45 8.33 -6.37
CA GLU A 198 -14.32 8.57 -5.22
C GLU A 198 -13.71 8.00 -3.94
N TRP A 199 -13.16 6.79 -3.99
CA TRP A 199 -12.48 6.21 -2.83
C TRP A 199 -11.29 7.06 -2.38
N ILE A 200 -10.45 7.52 -3.30
CA ILE A 200 -9.29 8.36 -3.00
C ILE A 200 -9.75 9.68 -2.37
N ARG A 201 -10.79 10.32 -2.91
CA ARG A 201 -11.34 11.58 -2.36
C ARG A 201 -11.90 11.39 -0.95
N HIS A 202 -12.69 10.34 -0.73
CA HIS A 202 -13.22 10.03 0.60
C HIS A 202 -12.13 9.62 1.59
N GLN A 203 -11.09 8.95 1.13
CA GLN A 203 -9.94 8.64 1.97
C GLN A 203 -9.18 9.90 2.39
N GLY A 204 -9.07 10.90 1.51
CA GLY A 204 -8.42 12.18 1.83
C GLY A 204 -8.96 12.83 3.09
N ASP A 205 -10.28 12.85 3.26
CA ASP A 205 -10.92 13.39 4.45
C ASP A 205 -10.65 12.54 5.70
N THR A 206 -10.50 11.23 5.54
CA THR A 206 -10.24 10.29 6.64
C THR A 206 -8.76 10.28 7.01
N PHE A 207 -7.85 10.36 6.02
CA PHE A 207 -6.40 10.40 6.24
C PHE A 207 -5.89 11.74 6.79
N ALA A 208 -6.70 12.79 6.79
CA ALA A 208 -6.38 14.05 7.47
C ALA A 208 -6.30 13.89 9.00
N ALA A 209 -6.88 12.84 9.55
CA ALA A 209 -6.74 12.51 10.97
C ALA A 209 -5.31 12.04 11.26
N LYS A 210 -4.65 12.70 12.22
CA LYS A 210 -3.30 12.30 12.64
C LYS A 210 -3.33 10.90 13.24
N ALA A 211 -2.46 10.02 12.73
CA ALA A 211 -2.17 8.78 13.42
C ALA A 211 -1.72 9.08 14.88
N PRO A 212 -2.16 8.27 15.85
CA PRO A 212 -1.84 8.52 17.26
C PRO A 212 -0.35 8.40 17.60
N PHE A 213 0.45 7.83 16.70
CA PHE A 213 1.91 7.70 16.86
C PHE A 213 2.61 7.74 15.50
N ASP A 214 3.78 8.33 15.50
CA ASP A 214 4.66 8.37 14.34
C ASP A 214 5.55 7.12 14.33
N ILE A 215 5.16 6.13 13.53
CA ILE A 215 5.91 4.87 13.36
C ILE A 215 6.84 4.88 12.14
N ASN A 216 6.90 5.99 11.39
CA ASN A 216 7.70 6.09 10.18
C ASN A 216 9.19 6.23 10.51
N ILE A 217 9.80 5.09 10.82
CA ILE A 217 11.24 4.96 11.00
C ILE A 217 11.70 3.80 10.12
N ASN A 218 12.65 4.11 9.26
CA ASN A 218 13.34 3.10 8.49
C ASN A 218 14.46 2.52 9.36
N TYR A 219 14.22 1.36 9.93
CA TYR A 219 15.24 0.62 10.66
C TYR A 219 16.33 0.14 9.70
N ASN A 220 17.58 0.36 10.06
CA ASN A 220 18.73 -0.10 9.29
C ASN A 220 18.98 -1.59 9.55
N THR A 221 18.53 -2.43 8.64
CA THR A 221 18.68 -3.89 8.75
C THR A 221 20.15 -4.33 8.79
N LYS A 222 21.05 -3.61 8.12
CA LYS A 222 22.48 -3.91 8.15
C LYS A 222 23.04 -3.71 9.56
N GLU A 223 22.79 -2.54 10.17
CA GLU A 223 23.20 -2.29 11.54
C GLU A 223 22.57 -3.28 12.52
N MET A 224 21.29 -3.64 12.29
CA MET A 224 20.62 -4.65 13.10
C MET A 224 21.37 -5.98 13.06
N THR A 225 21.78 -6.43 11.88
CA THR A 225 22.53 -7.68 11.72
C THR A 225 23.94 -7.60 12.32
N GLU A 226 24.58 -6.44 12.27
CA GLU A 226 25.92 -6.21 12.82
C GLU A 226 25.91 -6.11 14.35
N ASN A 227 24.89 -5.51 14.95
CA ASN A 227 24.81 -5.24 16.38
C ASN A 227 24.09 -6.33 17.17
N VAL A 228 23.22 -7.12 16.52
CA VAL A 228 22.46 -8.21 17.16
C VAL A 228 22.83 -9.53 16.48
N MET A 229 23.77 -10.27 17.06
CA MET A 229 24.30 -11.51 16.45
C MET A 229 23.21 -12.55 16.15
N SER A 230 22.18 -12.61 16.99
CA SER A 230 21.05 -13.55 16.86
C SER A 230 19.88 -13.01 16.02
N TYR A 231 20.04 -11.87 15.34
CA TYR A 231 18.95 -11.24 14.59
C TYR A 231 18.26 -12.20 13.61
N ASN A 232 19.02 -12.90 12.79
CA ASN A 232 18.45 -13.83 11.80
C ASN A 232 17.76 -15.04 12.48
N ASP A 233 18.31 -15.55 13.57
CA ASP A 233 17.73 -16.67 14.32
C ASP A 233 16.40 -16.24 14.96
N ILE A 234 16.33 -15.02 15.51
CA ILE A 234 15.09 -14.43 16.02
C ILE A 234 14.03 -14.33 14.92
N GLN A 235 14.39 -13.76 13.73
CA GLN A 235 13.44 -13.60 12.63
C GLN A 235 12.91 -14.97 12.17
N THR A 236 13.81 -15.92 11.94
CA THR A 236 13.43 -17.28 11.52
C THR A 236 12.48 -17.93 12.53
N LYS A 237 12.83 -17.87 13.83
CA LYS A 237 11.99 -18.45 14.87
C LYS A 237 10.62 -17.79 14.96
N VAL A 238 10.56 -16.46 14.82
CA VAL A 238 9.31 -15.71 14.84
C VAL A 238 8.42 -16.12 13.67
N GLU A 239 8.96 -16.17 12.46
CA GLU A 239 8.20 -16.54 11.26
C GLU A 239 7.66 -17.98 11.36
N GLU A 240 8.51 -18.93 11.74
CA GLU A 240 8.12 -20.34 11.84
C GLU A 240 7.09 -20.58 12.96
N ASP A 241 7.32 -20.02 14.14
CA ASP A 241 6.47 -20.28 15.30
C ASP A 241 5.12 -19.58 15.21
N ILE A 242 5.09 -18.31 14.76
CA ILE A 242 3.82 -17.60 14.54
C ILE A 242 2.98 -18.30 13.47
N MET A 243 3.61 -18.74 12.38
CA MET A 243 2.91 -19.48 11.34
C MET A 243 2.40 -20.84 11.86
N SER A 244 3.19 -21.51 12.69
CA SER A 244 2.79 -22.80 13.29
C SER A 244 1.63 -22.65 14.26
N PHE A 245 1.58 -21.57 15.05
CA PHE A 245 0.43 -21.23 15.88
C PHE A 245 -0.80 -20.87 15.04
N PHE A 246 -0.60 -20.03 14.01
CA PHE A 246 -1.69 -19.61 13.12
C PHE A 246 -2.38 -20.80 12.45
N ASN A 247 -1.62 -21.73 11.88
CA ASN A 247 -2.16 -22.87 11.13
C ASN A 247 -2.51 -24.10 11.98
N GLY A 248 -2.29 -24.05 13.31
CA GLY A 248 -2.60 -25.13 14.25
C GLY A 248 -1.59 -26.27 14.29
N GLN A 249 -0.40 -26.12 13.69
CA GLN A 249 0.69 -27.09 13.85
C GLN A 249 1.26 -27.07 15.27
N LYS A 250 1.22 -25.92 15.92
CA LYS A 250 1.47 -25.75 17.36
C LYS A 250 0.16 -25.32 18.02
N GLU A 251 -0.16 -25.92 19.15
CA GLU A 251 -1.34 -25.53 19.92
C GLU A 251 -1.16 -24.13 20.48
N LEU A 252 -2.08 -23.22 20.14
CA LEU A 252 -2.07 -21.84 20.61
C LEU A 252 -2.75 -21.75 21.99
N THR A 253 -1.96 -21.93 23.05
CA THR A 253 -2.37 -21.69 24.42
C THR A 253 -1.52 -20.57 25.00
N LYS A 254 -2.01 -19.94 26.09
CA LYS A 254 -1.25 -18.90 26.77
C LYS A 254 0.10 -19.43 27.28
N GLU A 255 0.15 -20.67 27.77
CA GLU A 255 1.36 -21.32 28.23
C GLU A 255 2.38 -21.50 27.10
N ASN A 256 1.94 -22.03 25.93
CA ASN A 256 2.81 -22.20 24.77
C ASN A 256 3.29 -20.87 24.19
N TRP A 257 2.44 -19.85 24.21
CA TRP A 257 2.80 -18.50 23.82
C TRP A 257 3.87 -17.90 24.75
N ASP A 258 3.66 -17.99 26.07
CA ASP A 258 4.61 -17.46 27.05
C ASP A 258 5.96 -18.19 26.95
N LYS A 259 5.96 -19.51 26.69
CA LYS A 259 7.17 -20.27 26.41
C LYS A 259 7.88 -19.80 25.15
N PHE A 260 7.15 -19.57 24.05
CA PHE A 260 7.72 -19.00 22.82
C PHE A 260 8.38 -17.65 23.09
N VAL A 261 7.72 -16.76 23.83
CA VAL A 261 8.31 -15.46 24.20
C VAL A 261 9.57 -15.63 25.04
N GLN A 262 9.57 -16.56 26.03
CA GLN A 262 10.77 -16.86 26.83
C GLN A 262 11.92 -17.40 25.97
N GLU A 263 11.64 -18.26 25.01
CA GLU A 263 12.63 -18.78 24.06
C GLU A 263 13.23 -17.66 23.21
N LEU A 264 12.44 -16.69 22.75
CA LEU A 264 12.93 -15.51 22.03
C LEU A 264 13.90 -14.69 22.91
N TYR A 265 13.56 -14.46 24.17
CA TYR A 265 14.46 -13.77 25.09
C TYR A 265 15.73 -14.59 25.36
N GLY A 266 15.63 -15.92 25.36
CA GLY A 266 16.78 -16.82 25.52
C GLY A 266 17.79 -16.77 24.36
N ILE A 267 17.35 -16.35 23.16
CA ILE A 267 18.23 -16.26 21.98
C ILE A 267 18.65 -14.82 21.62
N GLY A 268 18.27 -13.81 22.44
CA GLY A 268 18.77 -12.43 22.26
C GLY A 268 17.72 -11.39 21.93
N MET A 269 16.43 -11.63 22.23
CA MET A 269 15.36 -10.66 22.01
C MET A 269 15.58 -9.35 22.77
N GLN A 270 16.27 -9.38 23.90
CA GLN A 270 16.56 -8.18 24.67
C GLN A 270 17.47 -7.24 23.88
N GLU A 271 18.57 -7.75 23.34
CA GLU A 271 19.51 -7.00 22.51
C GLU A 271 18.84 -6.45 21.25
N TYR A 272 17.93 -7.24 20.66
CA TYR A 272 17.14 -6.78 19.51
C TYR A 272 16.23 -5.59 19.85
N CYS A 273 15.52 -5.64 20.98
CA CYS A 273 14.69 -4.53 21.46
C CYS A 273 15.52 -3.29 21.82
N GLU A 274 16.71 -3.46 22.37
CA GLU A 274 17.64 -2.38 22.68
C GLU A 274 18.13 -1.69 21.40
N GLU A 275 18.52 -2.45 20.39
CA GLU A 275 18.95 -1.91 19.10
C GLU A 275 17.80 -1.21 18.37
N LEU A 276 16.58 -1.76 18.37
CA LEU A 276 15.39 -1.07 17.85
C LEU A 276 15.17 0.27 18.58
N THR A 277 15.35 0.28 19.87
CA THR A 277 15.18 1.49 20.69
C THR A 277 16.26 2.52 20.39
N ARG A 278 17.50 2.10 20.19
CA ARG A 278 18.61 2.97 19.80
C ARG A 278 18.33 3.63 18.46
N GLN A 279 18.02 2.83 17.42
CA GLN A 279 17.71 3.36 16.10
C GLN A 279 16.49 4.28 16.11
N TYR A 280 15.48 3.99 16.92
CA TYR A 280 14.33 4.87 17.11
C TYR A 280 14.74 6.21 17.70
N LYS A 281 15.52 6.20 18.77
CA LYS A 281 16.01 7.42 19.43
C LYS A 281 16.86 8.27 18.47
N ASP A 282 17.79 7.63 17.75
CA ASP A 282 18.66 8.29 16.78
C ASP A 282 17.82 8.97 15.67
N ALA A 283 16.83 8.26 15.12
CA ALA A 283 15.96 8.79 14.06
C ALA A 283 15.08 9.96 14.55
N LYS A 284 14.76 10.01 15.84
CA LYS A 284 13.94 11.07 16.45
C LYS A 284 14.75 12.17 17.11
N GLY A 285 16.07 12.06 17.16
CA GLY A 285 16.93 13.00 17.88
C GLY A 285 16.69 13.00 19.39
N LEU A 286 16.38 11.83 19.96
CA LEU A 286 16.12 11.64 21.38
C LEU A 286 17.38 11.10 22.09
N ASP A 287 17.69 11.61 23.28
CA ASP A 287 18.79 11.10 24.13
C ASP A 287 18.46 9.73 24.76
#